data_71982623b5bfa8e65cef592c164e5126
#
_entry.id   71982623b5bfa8e65cef592c164e5126
#
_cell.length_a   1.000
_cell.length_b   1.000
_cell.length_c   1.000
_cell.angle_alpha   90.00
_cell.angle_beta   90.00
_cell.angle_gamma   90.00
#
_symmetry.space_group_name_H-M   'P 1'
#
loop_
_entity.id
_entity.type
_entity.pdbx_description
1 polymer ?
#
loop_
_entity_poly.entity_id
_entity_poly.type
_entity_poly.pdbx_seq_one_letter_code
_entity_poly.pdbx_strand_id
1 'polypeptide(L)'
;MLSQLSPQQLADLCNGQWYQGTIPSTRFIAAQIDSRLMDNNQLFIALQGGQTDGHNFIVMLDPERQQAAIVEQPAPQAAAAQLCVASSLHALQILSEEIANRTTAIKFALTGSVGKTGTKDMLHRMLTAFGPTHATKGNYNNNIGAPLTLAQMPEDTQFLVCELGMSHAGEIAELSAILKPAIAAITCIADSHIGHFDSLQQIADAKAELFSSFTKGGTAILPRDDFFFAYLEAAAKTAGASHILSFGTHPESNFRLTESLRVKDGMRLTVDYPYDKDETQTRSITFSLAMTARHWAVNAACALAMCAAAGLDVRTAATRLSDFGDLPGRGKTFDLTIGGNPIKLLDDSYNAGPTSMKAALDNLAEFSGQNGVILSDMLELGNFSTQAHLTLATQMTEVGISWVIAIGPQMTAMTDILPDGMKCICYPNSTVALSYLDQDLALLAERTDNLLVKGSHGSGAYLISQHLVKTYSTVSAAAEMHHAS
;
A
#
# COMPACT_ATOMS: atom_id res chain seq x y z
N MET A 1 18.90 -10.12 -11.03
CA MET A 1 18.47 -11.54 -10.89
C MET A 1 18.01 -12.13 -12.21
N LEU A 2 17.17 -11.45 -13.02
CA LEU A 2 16.77 -11.92 -14.35
C LEU A 2 17.98 -12.12 -15.29
N SER A 3 19.02 -11.32 -15.17
CA SER A 3 20.31 -11.43 -15.89
C SER A 3 21.06 -12.76 -15.68
N GLN A 4 20.69 -13.54 -14.67
CA GLN A 4 21.28 -14.88 -14.48
C GLN A 4 20.68 -15.94 -15.43
N LEU A 5 19.56 -15.63 -16.10
CA LEU A 5 18.94 -16.49 -17.10
C LEU A 5 19.43 -16.13 -18.51
N SER A 6 19.94 -17.11 -19.26
CA SER A 6 20.15 -16.90 -20.69
C SER A 6 18.80 -16.83 -21.41
N PRO A 7 18.73 -16.22 -22.62
CA PRO A 7 17.50 -16.20 -23.41
C PRO A 7 16.93 -17.60 -23.69
N GLN A 8 17.79 -18.60 -23.84
CA GLN A 8 17.34 -19.98 -24.03
C GLN A 8 16.73 -20.56 -22.73
N GLN A 9 17.38 -20.36 -21.58
CA GLN A 9 16.84 -20.79 -20.29
C GLN A 9 15.51 -20.11 -19.98
N LEU A 10 15.35 -18.85 -20.39
CA LEU A 10 14.09 -18.11 -20.25
C LEU A 10 13.00 -18.73 -21.12
N ALA A 11 13.30 -19.12 -22.35
CA ALA A 11 12.37 -19.82 -23.23
C ALA A 11 11.98 -21.18 -22.67
N ASP A 12 12.96 -21.97 -22.23
CA ASP A 12 12.72 -23.30 -21.64
C ASP A 12 11.85 -23.19 -20.35
N LEU A 13 12.16 -22.24 -19.50
CA LEU A 13 11.42 -22.01 -18.25
C LEU A 13 9.95 -21.62 -18.49
N CYS A 14 9.71 -20.72 -19.46
CA CYS A 14 8.37 -20.27 -19.82
C CYS A 14 7.64 -21.23 -20.77
N ASN A 15 8.24 -22.35 -21.13
CA ASN A 15 7.75 -23.28 -22.18
C ASN A 15 7.38 -22.52 -23.46
N GLY A 16 8.25 -21.57 -23.84
CA GLY A 16 8.04 -20.68 -24.98
C GLY A 16 9.02 -20.94 -26.14
N GLN A 17 8.75 -20.29 -27.25
CA GLN A 17 9.60 -20.37 -28.45
C GLN A 17 9.89 -18.97 -28.98
N TRP A 18 11.16 -18.68 -29.27
CA TRP A 18 11.55 -17.42 -29.91
C TRP A 18 10.98 -17.37 -31.33
N TYR A 19 10.25 -16.30 -31.63
CA TYR A 19 9.60 -16.12 -32.92
C TYR A 19 10.61 -16.18 -34.06
N GLN A 20 10.34 -16.96 -35.10
CA GLN A 20 11.22 -17.21 -36.23
C GLN A 20 12.66 -17.68 -35.87
N GLY A 21 12.86 -18.21 -34.64
CA GLY A 21 14.16 -18.68 -34.19
C GLY A 21 15.14 -17.56 -33.83
N THR A 22 14.68 -16.29 -33.70
CA THR A 22 15.52 -15.14 -33.39
C THR A 22 15.77 -15.07 -31.86
N ILE A 23 16.85 -15.70 -31.40
CA ILE A 23 17.26 -15.73 -30.00
C ILE A 23 18.13 -14.52 -29.71
N PRO A 24 17.80 -13.65 -28.72
CA PRO A 24 18.68 -12.55 -28.31
C PRO A 24 20.05 -13.04 -27.83
N SER A 25 21.09 -12.28 -28.12
CA SER A 25 22.47 -12.59 -27.68
C SER A 25 22.75 -12.13 -26.24
N THR A 26 21.96 -11.20 -25.71
CA THR A 26 22.13 -10.58 -24.40
C THR A 26 21.11 -11.08 -23.39
N ARG A 27 21.48 -11.00 -22.12
CA ARG A 27 20.60 -11.31 -20.99
C ARG A 27 19.83 -10.07 -20.56
N PHE A 28 18.61 -10.26 -20.09
CA PHE A 28 17.79 -9.17 -19.61
C PHE A 28 18.04 -8.89 -18.14
N ILE A 29 18.03 -7.62 -17.74
CA ILE A 29 18.31 -7.20 -16.36
C ILE A 29 17.03 -7.07 -15.52
N ALA A 30 15.90 -6.76 -16.16
CA ALA A 30 14.60 -6.61 -15.51
C ALA A 30 13.47 -6.84 -16.51
N ALA A 31 12.26 -7.10 -16.00
CA ALA A 31 11.03 -7.12 -16.79
C ALA A 31 10.22 -5.83 -16.59
N GLN A 32 9.41 -5.48 -17.61
CA GLN A 32 8.54 -4.30 -17.58
C GLN A 32 7.20 -4.62 -18.27
N ILE A 33 6.11 -4.03 -17.81
CA ILE A 33 4.76 -4.15 -18.40
C ILE A 33 4.26 -2.84 -19.04
N ASP A 34 4.97 -1.74 -18.85
CA ASP A 34 4.70 -0.44 -19.47
C ASP A 34 5.81 -0.12 -20.49
N SER A 35 5.46 -0.11 -21.79
CA SER A 35 6.42 0.16 -22.85
C SER A 35 7.08 1.53 -22.79
N ARG A 36 6.44 2.51 -22.15
CA ARG A 36 6.97 3.87 -21.96
C ARG A 36 8.11 3.93 -20.94
N LEU A 37 8.16 2.94 -20.04
CA LEU A 37 9.15 2.84 -18.98
C LEU A 37 10.29 1.85 -19.32
N MET A 38 10.33 1.36 -20.56
CA MET A 38 11.34 0.42 -21.00
C MET A 38 12.72 1.08 -21.08
N ASP A 39 13.71 0.42 -20.50
CA ASP A 39 15.12 0.82 -20.58
C ASP A 39 15.95 -0.25 -21.33
N ASN A 40 17.29 -0.06 -21.38
CA ASN A 40 18.20 -0.99 -22.05
C ASN A 40 18.18 -2.37 -21.38
N ASN A 41 18.31 -3.42 -22.18
CA ASN A 41 18.36 -4.82 -21.72
C ASN A 41 17.13 -5.24 -20.87
N GLN A 42 15.96 -4.72 -21.17
CA GLN A 42 14.74 -5.10 -20.46
C GLN A 42 13.83 -5.98 -21.32
N LEU A 43 13.06 -6.80 -20.62
CA LEU A 43 12.09 -7.72 -21.20
C LEU A 43 10.67 -7.17 -21.00
N PHE A 44 9.99 -6.82 -22.07
CA PHE A 44 8.60 -6.37 -22.02
C PHE A 44 7.67 -7.58 -21.89
N ILE A 45 6.75 -7.55 -20.95
CA ILE A 45 5.70 -8.56 -20.78
C ILE A 45 4.40 -8.00 -21.37
N ALA A 46 4.00 -8.47 -22.53
CA ALA A 46 2.76 -8.03 -23.18
C ALA A 46 1.55 -8.66 -22.49
N LEU A 47 0.91 -7.89 -21.61
CA LEU A 47 -0.29 -8.30 -20.89
C LEU A 47 -1.54 -7.71 -21.55
N GLN A 48 -2.61 -8.51 -21.61
CA GLN A 48 -3.92 -8.03 -21.99
C GLN A 48 -4.62 -7.43 -20.76
N GLY A 49 -4.84 -6.13 -20.78
CA GLY A 49 -5.58 -5.40 -19.74
C GLY A 49 -7.04 -5.14 -20.12
N GLY A 50 -7.84 -4.64 -19.18
CA GLY A 50 -9.27 -4.36 -19.41
C GLY A 50 -9.54 -3.23 -20.42
N GLN A 51 -8.61 -2.27 -20.58
CA GLN A 51 -8.75 -1.12 -21.49
C GLN A 51 -7.66 -1.08 -22.57
N THR A 52 -6.57 -1.78 -22.38
CA THR A 52 -5.39 -1.71 -23.26
C THR A 52 -4.79 -3.11 -23.41
N ASP A 53 -4.36 -3.45 -24.61
CA ASP A 53 -3.61 -4.68 -24.88
C ASP A 53 -2.12 -4.35 -25.08
N GLY A 54 -1.27 -4.92 -24.24
CA GLY A 54 0.19 -4.76 -24.30
C GLY A 54 0.81 -5.17 -25.63
N HIS A 55 0.19 -6.11 -26.34
CA HIS A 55 0.64 -6.55 -27.65
C HIS A 55 0.68 -5.42 -28.69
N ASN A 56 -0.16 -4.39 -28.53
CA ASN A 56 -0.17 -3.23 -29.43
C ASN A 56 1.10 -2.38 -29.35
N PHE A 57 1.90 -2.53 -28.27
CA PHE A 57 3.09 -1.72 -28.01
C PHE A 57 4.41 -2.43 -28.36
N ILE A 58 4.39 -3.69 -28.81
CA ILE A 58 5.59 -4.44 -29.15
C ILE A 58 6.38 -3.74 -30.26
N VAL A 59 5.69 -3.09 -31.20
CA VAL A 59 6.30 -2.33 -32.30
C VAL A 59 7.11 -1.11 -31.84
N MET A 60 6.93 -0.67 -30.60
CA MET A 60 7.65 0.46 -30.00
C MET A 60 8.99 0.05 -29.36
N LEU A 61 9.22 -1.27 -29.24
CA LEU A 61 10.46 -1.77 -28.62
C LEU A 61 11.63 -1.58 -29.54
N ASP A 62 12.75 -1.16 -28.98
CA ASP A 62 13.98 -0.86 -29.68
C ASP A 62 15.00 -2.02 -29.58
N PRO A 63 15.26 -2.75 -30.66
CA PRO A 63 16.23 -3.83 -30.66
C PRO A 63 17.67 -3.33 -30.46
N GLU A 64 18.00 -2.07 -30.80
CA GLU A 64 19.33 -1.51 -30.55
C GLU A 64 19.58 -1.31 -29.06
N ARG A 65 18.52 -1.08 -28.28
CA ARG A 65 18.55 -1.06 -26.80
C ARG A 65 18.47 -2.45 -26.18
N GLN A 66 18.53 -3.52 -27.02
CA GLN A 66 18.47 -4.91 -26.62
C GLN A 66 17.18 -5.25 -25.84
N GLN A 67 16.08 -4.63 -26.25
CA GLN A 67 14.75 -4.92 -25.74
C GLN A 67 14.14 -6.11 -26.47
N ALA A 68 13.39 -6.94 -25.75
CA ALA A 68 12.62 -8.04 -26.30
C ALA A 68 11.25 -8.14 -25.60
N ALA A 69 10.36 -8.96 -26.11
CA ALA A 69 9.04 -9.14 -25.51
C ALA A 69 8.71 -10.60 -25.22
N ILE A 70 7.92 -10.86 -24.17
CA ILE A 70 7.12 -12.07 -23.99
C ILE A 70 5.72 -11.75 -24.50
N VAL A 71 5.19 -12.60 -25.37
CA VAL A 71 3.94 -12.37 -26.10
C VAL A 71 3.13 -13.65 -26.22
N GLU A 72 1.80 -13.52 -26.24
CA GLU A 72 0.90 -14.63 -26.56
C GLU A 72 0.68 -14.73 -28.08
N GLN A 73 0.70 -13.58 -28.75
CA GLN A 73 0.60 -13.50 -30.22
C GLN A 73 1.75 -12.65 -30.76
N PRO A 74 2.55 -13.21 -31.70
CA PRO A 74 3.66 -12.46 -32.28
C PRO A 74 3.17 -11.32 -33.17
N ALA A 75 3.90 -10.20 -33.14
CA ALA A 75 3.72 -9.06 -34.02
C ALA A 75 4.80 -9.12 -35.13
N PRO A 76 4.49 -9.63 -36.35
CA PRO A 76 5.49 -9.81 -37.40
C PRO A 76 6.20 -8.54 -37.87
N GLN A 77 5.56 -7.37 -37.65
CA GLN A 77 6.10 -6.04 -37.99
C GLN A 77 7.05 -5.47 -36.94
N ALA A 78 7.12 -6.08 -35.75
CA ALA A 78 8.03 -5.61 -34.70
C ALA A 78 9.45 -6.10 -34.96
N ALA A 79 10.44 -5.19 -34.78
CA ALA A 79 11.85 -5.50 -34.95
C ALA A 79 12.49 -6.21 -33.75
N ALA A 80 11.92 -6.03 -32.55
CA ALA A 80 12.41 -6.64 -31.32
C ALA A 80 12.13 -8.15 -31.30
N ALA A 81 13.02 -8.91 -30.68
CA ALA A 81 12.87 -10.35 -30.50
C ALA A 81 11.64 -10.66 -29.61
N GLN A 82 10.90 -11.71 -29.94
CA GLN A 82 9.65 -12.06 -29.28
C GLN A 82 9.69 -13.50 -28.82
N LEU A 83 9.47 -13.73 -27.52
CA LEU A 83 9.27 -15.06 -26.94
C LEU A 83 7.77 -15.35 -26.90
N CYS A 84 7.31 -16.25 -27.76
CA CYS A 84 5.92 -16.66 -27.81
C CYS A 84 5.63 -17.70 -26.72
N VAL A 85 4.63 -17.44 -25.91
CA VAL A 85 4.18 -18.27 -24.77
C VAL A 85 2.67 -18.48 -24.82
N ALA A 86 2.16 -19.47 -24.08
CA ALA A 86 0.72 -19.68 -23.96
C ALA A 86 0.00 -18.60 -23.14
N SER A 87 0.68 -18.03 -22.13
CA SER A 87 0.16 -16.93 -21.31
C SER A 87 1.32 -16.07 -20.82
N SER A 88 1.29 -14.80 -21.15
CA SER A 88 2.28 -13.81 -20.73
C SER A 88 2.25 -13.56 -19.21
N LEU A 89 1.06 -13.60 -18.60
CA LEU A 89 0.90 -13.49 -17.16
C LEU A 89 1.53 -14.70 -16.45
N HIS A 90 1.24 -15.91 -16.91
CA HIS A 90 1.83 -17.11 -16.32
C HIS A 90 3.36 -17.15 -16.50
N ALA A 91 3.87 -16.68 -17.63
CA ALA A 91 5.31 -16.55 -17.84
C ALA A 91 5.95 -15.57 -16.84
N LEU A 92 5.31 -14.43 -16.57
CA LEU A 92 5.77 -13.48 -15.53
C LEU A 92 5.79 -14.15 -14.15
N GLN A 93 4.77 -14.93 -13.79
CA GLN A 93 4.69 -15.62 -12.49
C GLN A 93 5.79 -16.68 -12.35
N ILE A 94 6.02 -17.52 -13.38
CA ILE A 94 7.09 -18.52 -13.40
C ILE A 94 8.47 -17.88 -13.29
N LEU A 95 8.73 -16.80 -14.04
CA LEU A 95 9.99 -16.05 -13.95
C LEU A 95 10.21 -15.49 -12.55
N SER A 96 9.16 -14.97 -11.95
CA SER A 96 9.23 -14.38 -10.62
C SER A 96 9.47 -15.45 -9.54
N GLU A 97 8.85 -16.62 -9.65
CA GLU A 97 9.11 -17.75 -8.76
C GLU A 97 10.56 -18.23 -8.89
N GLU A 98 11.08 -18.36 -10.12
CA GLU A 98 12.48 -18.73 -10.34
C GLU A 98 13.45 -17.72 -9.74
N ILE A 99 13.18 -16.42 -9.88
CA ILE A 99 13.97 -15.37 -9.25
C ILE A 99 13.89 -15.47 -7.72
N ALA A 100 12.70 -15.71 -7.16
CA ALA A 100 12.50 -15.89 -5.72
C ALA A 100 13.22 -17.13 -5.17
N ASN A 101 13.40 -18.18 -5.98
CA ASN A 101 14.14 -19.38 -5.62
C ASN A 101 15.66 -19.18 -5.71
N ARG A 102 16.15 -18.33 -6.61
CA ARG A 102 17.60 -18.06 -6.78
C ARG A 102 18.15 -17.01 -5.85
N THR A 103 17.33 -16.07 -5.40
CA THR A 103 17.81 -14.97 -4.57
C THR A 103 18.19 -15.43 -3.17
N THR A 104 19.26 -14.85 -2.63
CA THR A 104 19.65 -14.96 -1.22
C THR A 104 19.10 -13.82 -0.37
N ALA A 105 18.38 -12.88 -0.95
CA ALA A 105 17.75 -11.79 -0.24
C ALA A 105 16.78 -12.30 0.84
N ILE A 106 16.76 -11.66 2.01
CA ILE A 106 15.73 -11.90 3.00
C ILE A 106 14.41 -11.37 2.44
N LYS A 107 13.42 -12.27 2.30
CA LYS A 107 12.13 -11.97 1.71
C LYS A 107 11.10 -11.68 2.79
N PHE A 108 10.60 -10.43 2.78
CA PHE A 108 9.54 -9.96 3.64
C PHE A 108 8.24 -9.91 2.84
N ALA A 109 7.17 -10.43 3.41
CA ALA A 109 5.82 -10.27 2.88
C ALA A 109 4.93 -9.57 3.89
N LEU A 110 4.00 -8.75 3.44
CA LEU A 110 3.00 -8.18 4.32
C LEU A 110 1.65 -8.02 3.63
N THR A 111 0.60 -8.29 4.40
CA THR A 111 -0.79 -8.05 4.02
C THR A 111 -1.55 -7.41 5.19
N GLY A 112 -2.83 -7.19 5.00
CA GLY A 112 -3.74 -6.65 6.00
C GLY A 112 -4.86 -5.85 5.35
N SER A 113 -5.88 -5.52 6.11
CA SER A 113 -6.98 -4.70 5.61
C SER A 113 -6.54 -3.25 5.41
N VAL A 114 -5.87 -2.67 6.39
CA VAL A 114 -5.34 -1.29 6.38
C VAL A 114 -3.88 -1.30 6.81
N GLY A 115 -3.11 -0.27 6.43
CA GLY A 115 -1.74 -0.08 6.90
C GLY A 115 -0.64 -0.78 6.06
N LYS A 116 -0.99 -1.62 5.08
CA LYS A 116 -0.03 -2.37 4.24
C LYS A 116 1.07 -1.49 3.66
N THR A 117 0.70 -0.55 2.80
CA THR A 117 1.67 0.27 2.06
C THR A 117 2.52 1.12 2.99
N GLY A 118 1.92 1.72 4.03
CA GLY A 118 2.66 2.50 5.01
C GLY A 118 3.69 1.66 5.77
N THR A 119 3.30 0.46 6.22
CA THR A 119 4.23 -0.48 6.88
C THR A 119 5.34 -0.93 5.92
N LYS A 120 5.00 -1.24 4.66
CA LYS A 120 5.96 -1.58 3.61
C LYS A 120 6.98 -0.45 3.39
N ASP A 121 6.52 0.79 3.28
CA ASP A 121 7.39 1.93 3.03
C ASP A 121 8.28 2.26 4.25
N MET A 122 7.75 2.14 5.47
CA MET A 122 8.54 2.22 6.71
C MET A 122 9.61 1.14 6.74
N LEU A 123 9.22 -0.11 6.50
CA LEU A 123 10.16 -1.24 6.49
C LEU A 123 11.24 -1.07 5.41
N HIS A 124 10.85 -0.70 4.18
CA HIS A 124 11.82 -0.40 3.11
C HIS A 124 12.83 0.64 3.57
N ARG A 125 12.36 1.76 4.13
CA ARG A 125 13.22 2.84 4.61
C ARG A 125 14.15 2.41 5.75
N MET A 126 13.66 1.60 6.69
CA MET A 126 14.48 1.02 7.76
C MET A 126 15.59 0.12 7.20
N LEU A 127 15.23 -0.78 6.28
CA LEU A 127 16.15 -1.77 5.72
C LEU A 127 17.28 -1.14 4.89
N THR A 128 17.05 0.02 4.26
CA THR A 128 18.11 0.75 3.53
C THR A 128 19.29 1.18 4.40
N ALA A 129 19.14 1.19 5.74
CA ALA A 129 20.25 1.40 6.66
C ALA A 129 21.21 0.20 6.75
N PHE A 130 20.78 -0.96 6.29
CA PHE A 130 21.52 -2.22 6.45
C PHE A 130 22.00 -2.80 5.12
N GLY A 131 21.41 -2.40 3.99
CA GLY A 131 21.86 -2.85 2.67
C GLY A 131 20.87 -2.55 1.55
N PRO A 132 21.24 -2.94 0.31
CA PRO A 132 20.39 -2.78 -0.87
C PRO A 132 19.02 -3.43 -0.66
N THR A 133 17.98 -2.62 -0.77
CA THR A 133 16.60 -3.02 -0.51
C THR A 133 15.72 -2.76 -1.72
N HIS A 134 14.96 -3.77 -2.15
CA HIS A 134 13.97 -3.66 -3.20
C HIS A 134 12.57 -3.89 -2.62
N ALA A 135 11.57 -3.13 -3.11
CA ALA A 135 10.21 -3.22 -2.56
C ALA A 135 9.15 -3.04 -3.64
N THR A 136 7.96 -3.57 -3.39
CA THR A 136 6.76 -3.31 -4.19
C THR A 136 6.55 -1.82 -4.37
N LYS A 137 6.48 -1.35 -5.61
CA LYS A 137 6.25 0.06 -5.95
C LYS A 137 4.74 0.38 -5.84
N GLY A 138 4.41 1.45 -5.11
CA GLY A 138 3.01 1.88 -4.97
C GLY A 138 2.09 0.76 -4.46
N ASN A 139 1.02 0.49 -5.21
CA ASN A 139 0.01 -0.54 -4.94
C ASN A 139 0.13 -1.78 -5.85
N TYR A 140 1.30 -2.06 -6.41
CA TYR A 140 1.57 -3.23 -7.24
C TYR A 140 1.60 -4.53 -6.42
N ASN A 141 0.49 -4.83 -5.73
CA ASN A 141 0.37 -5.87 -4.72
C ASN A 141 -0.52 -7.07 -5.15
N ASN A 142 -0.96 -7.10 -6.40
CA ASN A 142 -1.79 -8.15 -6.98
C ASN A 142 -0.97 -9.19 -7.76
N ASN A 143 -1.66 -10.11 -8.47
CA ASN A 143 -1.10 -11.19 -9.28
C ASN A 143 -0.24 -10.75 -10.48
N ILE A 144 -0.18 -9.45 -10.76
CA ILE A 144 0.73 -8.85 -11.75
C ILE A 144 1.86 -8.10 -11.03
N GLY A 145 1.50 -7.23 -10.08
CA GLY A 145 2.42 -6.27 -9.48
C GLY A 145 3.44 -6.92 -8.55
N ALA A 146 3.05 -7.91 -7.74
CA ALA A 146 3.97 -8.60 -6.86
C ALA A 146 4.98 -9.47 -7.66
N PRO A 147 4.57 -10.27 -8.68
CA PRO A 147 5.51 -10.91 -9.60
C PRO A 147 6.41 -9.93 -10.33
N LEU A 148 5.89 -8.81 -10.82
CA LEU A 148 6.70 -7.79 -11.50
C LEU A 148 7.78 -7.21 -10.57
N THR A 149 7.47 -7.00 -9.29
CA THR A 149 8.46 -6.57 -8.29
C THR A 149 9.65 -7.53 -8.24
N LEU A 150 9.41 -8.84 -8.23
CA LEU A 150 10.48 -9.85 -8.29
C LEU A 150 11.25 -9.78 -9.61
N ALA A 151 10.56 -9.67 -10.75
CA ALA A 151 11.15 -9.61 -12.07
C ALA A 151 11.98 -8.32 -12.33
N GLN A 152 11.77 -7.28 -11.52
CA GLN A 152 12.52 -6.02 -11.53
C GLN A 152 13.66 -5.98 -10.51
N MET A 153 13.80 -7.01 -9.67
CA MET A 153 14.73 -6.99 -8.54
C MET A 153 16.20 -6.94 -9.00
N PRO A 154 17.01 -5.96 -8.54
CA PRO A 154 18.45 -5.90 -8.78
C PRO A 154 19.21 -7.11 -8.23
N GLU A 155 20.37 -7.41 -8.80
CA GLU A 155 21.17 -8.59 -8.39
C GLU A 155 21.76 -8.48 -6.98
N ASP A 156 22.11 -7.29 -6.56
CA ASP A 156 22.73 -6.99 -5.27
C ASP A 156 21.71 -6.82 -4.13
N THR A 157 20.41 -7.05 -4.40
CA THR A 157 19.36 -6.92 -3.40
C THR A 157 19.60 -7.87 -2.21
N GLN A 158 19.69 -7.31 -1.02
CA GLN A 158 19.81 -8.05 0.24
C GLN A 158 18.46 -8.21 0.97
N PHE A 159 17.55 -7.27 0.76
CA PHE A 159 16.22 -7.26 1.37
C PHE A 159 15.15 -7.02 0.30
N LEU A 160 14.18 -7.93 0.23
CA LEU A 160 13.02 -7.80 -0.66
C LEU A 160 11.76 -7.64 0.18
N VAL A 161 11.01 -6.56 -0.05
CA VAL A 161 9.75 -6.28 0.67
C VAL A 161 8.58 -6.32 -0.30
N CYS A 162 7.70 -7.32 -0.17
CA CYS A 162 6.52 -7.47 -1.00
C CYS A 162 5.24 -7.19 -0.20
N GLU A 163 4.47 -6.21 -0.65
CA GLU A 163 3.08 -6.03 -0.23
C GLU A 163 2.22 -7.00 -1.04
N LEU A 164 1.34 -7.78 -0.36
CA LEU A 164 0.40 -8.70 -0.98
C LEU A 164 -1.02 -8.26 -0.67
N GLY A 165 -1.77 -7.93 -1.71
CA GLY A 165 -3.18 -7.56 -1.69
C GLY A 165 -4.06 -8.70 -2.18
N MET A 166 -5.37 -8.57 -1.90
CA MET A 166 -6.39 -9.51 -2.39
C MET A 166 -7.74 -8.84 -2.56
N SER A 167 -8.53 -9.34 -3.48
CA SER A 167 -9.97 -9.14 -3.57
C SER A 167 -10.74 -10.44 -3.29
N HIS A 168 -10.13 -11.62 -3.49
CA HIS A 168 -10.75 -12.92 -3.29
C HIS A 168 -9.85 -13.87 -2.50
N ALA A 169 -10.45 -14.90 -1.90
CA ALA A 169 -9.71 -15.99 -1.27
C ALA A 169 -8.85 -16.74 -2.30
N GLY A 170 -7.69 -17.24 -1.89
CA GLY A 170 -6.72 -17.95 -2.73
C GLY A 170 -5.65 -17.03 -3.35
N GLU A 171 -5.92 -15.74 -3.55
CA GLU A 171 -4.99 -14.83 -4.22
C GLU A 171 -3.69 -14.62 -3.42
N ILE A 172 -3.79 -14.50 -2.10
CA ILE A 172 -2.59 -14.38 -1.24
C ILE A 172 -1.81 -15.68 -1.19
N ALA A 173 -2.48 -16.84 -1.22
CA ALA A 173 -1.80 -18.14 -1.27
C ALA A 173 -0.94 -18.28 -2.53
N GLU A 174 -1.47 -17.91 -3.71
CA GLU A 174 -0.74 -17.90 -4.96
C GLU A 174 0.51 -16.98 -4.91
N LEU A 175 0.34 -15.76 -4.42
CA LEU A 175 1.44 -14.81 -4.28
C LEU A 175 2.48 -15.26 -3.26
N SER A 176 2.03 -15.84 -2.14
CA SER A 176 2.91 -16.42 -1.12
C SER A 176 3.73 -17.60 -1.69
N ALA A 177 3.11 -18.44 -2.53
CA ALA A 177 3.79 -19.57 -3.16
C ALA A 177 4.90 -19.12 -4.12
N ILE A 178 4.70 -18.03 -4.86
CA ILE A 178 5.73 -17.41 -5.71
C ILE A 178 6.86 -16.83 -4.86
N LEU A 179 6.53 -16.05 -3.82
CA LEU A 179 7.50 -15.29 -3.04
C LEU A 179 8.29 -16.16 -2.06
N LYS A 180 7.62 -17.09 -1.37
CA LYS A 180 8.18 -17.93 -0.29
C LYS A 180 8.86 -17.07 0.80
N PRO A 181 8.08 -16.29 1.58
CA PRO A 181 8.65 -15.32 2.51
C PRO A 181 9.38 -16.00 3.68
N ALA A 182 10.42 -15.34 4.19
CA ALA A 182 11.08 -15.71 5.44
C ALA A 182 10.41 -15.01 6.63
N ILE A 183 9.90 -13.80 6.42
CA ILE A 183 9.22 -13.00 7.44
C ILE A 183 7.92 -12.48 6.84
N ALA A 184 6.80 -12.74 7.52
CA ALA A 184 5.49 -12.35 7.02
C ALA A 184 4.67 -11.64 8.11
N ALA A 185 4.05 -10.50 7.75
CA ALA A 185 3.27 -9.68 8.66
C ALA A 185 1.81 -9.51 8.21
N ILE A 186 0.88 -9.56 9.15
CA ILE A 186 -0.49 -9.09 8.97
C ILE A 186 -0.68 -7.82 9.79
N THR A 187 -1.02 -6.70 9.12
CA THR A 187 -1.15 -5.41 9.80
C THR A 187 -2.41 -5.31 10.66
N CYS A 188 -3.55 -5.73 10.13
CA CYS A 188 -4.83 -5.87 10.86
C CYS A 188 -5.86 -6.62 10.01
N ILE A 189 -6.93 -7.08 10.67
CA ILE A 189 -8.15 -7.61 10.03
C ILE A 189 -9.26 -6.57 10.22
N ALA A 190 -9.80 -6.05 9.12
CA ALA A 190 -10.88 -5.09 9.11
C ALA A 190 -11.73 -5.25 7.83
N ASP A 191 -12.73 -4.43 7.69
CA ASP A 191 -13.80 -4.48 6.69
C ASP A 191 -13.42 -4.00 5.26
N SER A 192 -12.13 -3.84 4.96
CA SER A 192 -11.70 -3.56 3.57
C SER A 192 -12.00 -4.74 2.65
N HIS A 193 -12.59 -4.46 1.49
CA HIS A 193 -13.03 -5.46 0.49
C HIS A 193 -14.14 -6.40 0.99
N ILE A 194 -14.84 -6.07 2.07
CA ILE A 194 -15.86 -6.93 2.66
C ILE A 194 -17.00 -7.27 1.70
N GLY A 195 -17.21 -6.48 0.67
CA GLY A 195 -18.18 -6.76 -0.39
C GLY A 195 -17.91 -8.03 -1.21
N HIS A 196 -16.68 -8.56 -1.15
CA HIS A 196 -16.26 -9.81 -1.79
C HIS A 196 -16.26 -11.00 -0.80
N PHE A 197 -16.63 -10.76 0.47
CA PHE A 197 -16.62 -11.75 1.55
C PHE A 197 -17.92 -11.68 2.34
N ASP A 198 -18.31 -12.79 2.96
CA ASP A 198 -19.53 -12.86 3.78
C ASP A 198 -19.28 -12.44 5.24
N SER A 199 -18.01 -12.39 5.66
CA SER A 199 -17.65 -12.11 7.05
C SER A 199 -16.20 -11.65 7.22
N LEU A 200 -15.90 -11.03 8.37
CA LEU A 200 -14.51 -10.72 8.78
C LEU A 200 -13.67 -11.99 8.98
N GLN A 201 -14.31 -13.12 9.35
CA GLN A 201 -13.61 -14.41 9.45
C GLN A 201 -13.02 -14.82 8.09
N GLN A 202 -13.81 -14.72 7.01
CA GLN A 202 -13.29 -15.05 5.66
C GLN A 202 -12.17 -14.12 5.23
N ILE A 203 -12.20 -12.85 5.64
CA ILE A 203 -11.07 -11.92 5.41
C ILE A 203 -9.84 -12.37 6.21
N ALA A 204 -10.02 -12.81 7.46
CA ALA A 204 -8.92 -13.34 8.27
C ALA A 204 -8.35 -14.63 7.66
N ASP A 205 -9.20 -15.52 7.16
CA ASP A 205 -8.80 -16.75 6.47
C ASP A 205 -7.95 -16.44 5.24
N ALA A 206 -8.44 -15.56 4.36
CA ALA A 206 -7.74 -15.17 3.15
C ALA A 206 -6.39 -14.47 3.44
N LYS A 207 -6.30 -13.65 4.50
CA LYS A 207 -5.03 -13.02 4.89
C LYS A 207 -4.05 -14.00 5.54
N ALA A 208 -4.56 -15.00 6.28
CA ALA A 208 -3.73 -16.07 6.85
C ALA A 208 -3.06 -16.96 5.77
N GLU A 209 -3.58 -16.98 4.54
CA GLU A 209 -2.94 -17.61 3.38
C GLU A 209 -1.49 -17.14 3.16
N LEU A 210 -1.15 -15.93 3.68
CA LEU A 210 0.20 -15.40 3.65
C LEU A 210 1.24 -16.36 4.24
N PHE A 211 0.85 -17.18 5.20
CA PHE A 211 1.74 -18.10 5.88
C PHE A 211 1.90 -19.45 5.16
N SER A 212 1.07 -19.74 4.13
CA SER A 212 1.01 -21.05 3.47
C SER A 212 2.34 -21.53 2.86
N SER A 213 3.25 -20.60 2.56
CA SER A 213 4.49 -20.89 1.82
C SER A 213 5.74 -20.32 2.50
N PHE A 214 5.76 -20.29 3.82
CA PHE A 214 6.97 -19.91 4.56
C PHE A 214 8.20 -20.71 4.12
N THR A 215 9.34 -20.05 4.02
CA THR A 215 10.62 -20.76 4.04
C THR A 215 10.78 -21.48 5.38
N LYS A 216 11.56 -22.57 5.40
CA LYS A 216 11.82 -23.31 6.64
C LYS A 216 12.36 -22.33 7.73
N GLY A 217 11.69 -22.27 8.86
CA GLY A 217 12.05 -21.37 9.95
C GLY A 217 11.41 -19.98 9.85
N GLY A 218 10.36 -19.80 9.04
CA GLY A 218 9.68 -18.52 8.85
C GLY A 218 9.15 -17.90 10.14
N THR A 219 9.11 -16.57 10.17
CA THR A 219 8.63 -15.78 11.31
C THR A 219 7.35 -15.03 10.94
N ALA A 220 6.30 -15.19 11.75
CA ALA A 220 5.05 -14.43 11.63
C ALA A 220 5.04 -13.21 12.56
N ILE A 221 4.58 -12.06 12.05
CA ILE A 221 4.44 -10.81 12.79
C ILE A 221 2.95 -10.47 12.85
N LEU A 222 2.36 -10.43 14.05
CA LEU A 222 0.90 -10.41 14.25
C LEU A 222 0.42 -9.24 15.09
N PRO A 223 -0.75 -8.63 14.77
CA PRO A 223 -1.35 -7.54 15.53
C PRO A 223 -1.99 -8.06 16.83
N ARG A 224 -1.38 -7.80 18.00
CA ARG A 224 -1.86 -8.31 19.30
C ARG A 224 -3.20 -7.72 19.73
N ASP A 225 -3.47 -6.48 19.31
CA ASP A 225 -4.70 -5.77 19.61
C ASP A 225 -5.90 -6.25 18.76
N ASP A 226 -5.65 -7.07 17.73
CA ASP A 226 -6.67 -7.51 16.79
C ASP A 226 -7.53 -8.64 17.39
N PHE A 227 -8.85 -8.60 17.17
CA PHE A 227 -9.78 -9.63 17.60
C PHE A 227 -9.39 -11.03 17.10
N PHE A 228 -8.80 -11.10 15.91
CA PHE A 228 -8.37 -12.34 15.28
C PHE A 228 -6.95 -12.81 15.67
N PHE A 229 -6.30 -12.16 16.64
CA PHE A 229 -4.92 -12.51 17.01
C PHE A 229 -4.73 -14.00 17.28
N ALA A 230 -5.56 -14.59 18.16
CA ALA A 230 -5.43 -16.01 18.52
C ALA A 230 -5.65 -16.96 17.33
N TYR A 231 -6.56 -16.59 16.42
CA TYR A 231 -6.79 -17.31 15.18
C TYR A 231 -5.58 -17.25 14.25
N LEU A 232 -5.03 -16.04 14.02
CA LEU A 232 -3.85 -15.82 13.17
C LEU A 232 -2.61 -16.50 13.72
N GLU A 233 -2.45 -16.51 15.04
CA GLU A 233 -1.37 -17.22 15.72
C GLU A 233 -1.46 -18.74 15.49
N ALA A 234 -2.66 -19.32 15.63
CA ALA A 234 -2.89 -20.73 15.36
C ALA A 234 -2.65 -21.09 13.89
N ALA A 235 -3.10 -20.23 12.95
CA ALA A 235 -2.88 -20.41 11.53
C ALA A 235 -1.38 -20.35 11.17
N ALA A 236 -0.62 -19.39 11.71
CA ALA A 236 0.82 -19.29 11.51
C ALA A 236 1.58 -20.52 12.04
N LYS A 237 1.22 -21.02 13.26
CA LYS A 237 1.78 -22.25 13.84
C LYS A 237 1.50 -23.46 12.95
N THR A 238 0.27 -23.60 12.48
CA THR A 238 -0.14 -24.69 11.58
C THR A 238 0.62 -24.67 10.25
N ALA A 239 0.90 -23.47 9.74
CA ALA A 239 1.67 -23.26 8.52
C ALA A 239 3.20 -23.45 8.71
N GLY A 240 3.67 -23.76 9.92
CA GLY A 240 5.06 -24.05 10.21
C GLY A 240 5.93 -22.84 10.57
N ALA A 241 5.31 -21.72 11.02
CA ALA A 241 6.07 -20.60 11.58
C ALA A 241 6.92 -21.10 12.79
N SER A 242 8.22 -20.85 12.75
CA SER A 242 9.14 -21.21 13.84
C SER A 242 9.14 -20.17 14.96
N HIS A 243 8.82 -18.92 14.62
CA HIS A 243 8.73 -17.82 15.56
C HIS A 243 7.49 -17.00 15.26
N ILE A 244 6.88 -16.44 16.32
CA ILE A 244 5.76 -15.53 16.23
C ILE A 244 6.11 -14.33 17.10
N LEU A 245 6.14 -13.14 16.52
CA LEU A 245 6.27 -11.88 17.23
C LEU A 245 4.96 -11.11 17.10
N SER A 246 4.57 -10.44 18.17
CA SER A 246 3.37 -9.61 18.19
C SER A 246 3.72 -8.14 18.35
N PHE A 247 2.86 -7.28 17.81
CA PHE A 247 2.98 -5.83 17.94
C PHE A 247 1.63 -5.21 18.30
N GLY A 248 1.67 -4.02 18.90
CA GLY A 248 0.48 -3.26 19.25
C GLY A 248 0.62 -2.52 20.57
N THR A 249 -0.53 -2.15 21.17
CA THR A 249 -0.61 -1.48 22.46
C THR A 249 -0.88 -2.44 23.62
N HIS A 250 -1.32 -3.66 23.32
CA HIS A 250 -1.64 -4.67 24.32
C HIS A 250 -0.42 -4.95 25.23
N PRO A 251 -0.61 -5.11 26.56
CA PRO A 251 0.50 -5.36 27.50
C PRO A 251 1.38 -6.55 27.15
N GLU A 252 0.84 -7.57 26.49
CA GLU A 252 1.55 -8.78 26.09
C GLU A 252 2.12 -8.72 24.67
N SER A 253 2.13 -7.54 24.02
CA SER A 253 2.81 -7.39 22.72
C SER A 253 4.31 -7.49 22.88
N ASN A 254 5.00 -8.24 22.02
CA ASN A 254 6.45 -8.29 21.98
C ASN A 254 7.04 -6.93 21.58
N PHE A 255 6.43 -6.27 20.56
CA PHE A 255 6.73 -4.89 20.17
C PHE A 255 5.59 -3.99 20.63
N ARG A 256 5.70 -3.53 21.88
CA ARG A 256 4.62 -2.79 22.53
C ARG A 256 4.80 -1.30 22.38
N LEU A 257 3.85 -0.64 21.73
CA LEU A 257 3.73 0.81 21.73
C LEU A 257 3.25 1.28 23.11
N THR A 258 4.15 1.83 23.92
CA THR A 258 3.85 2.30 25.29
C THR A 258 3.52 3.76 25.35
N GLU A 259 4.04 4.56 24.42
CA GLU A 259 3.77 6.00 24.35
C GLU A 259 3.64 6.44 22.89
N SER A 260 2.66 7.31 22.62
CA SER A 260 2.47 8.02 21.37
C SER A 260 2.03 9.44 21.67
N LEU A 261 2.98 10.37 21.67
CA LEU A 261 2.74 11.78 21.97
C LEU A 261 2.81 12.60 20.68
N ARG A 262 1.73 13.35 20.40
CA ARG A 262 1.74 14.32 19.31
C ARG A 262 2.71 15.46 19.62
N VAL A 263 3.54 15.80 18.66
CA VAL A 263 4.44 16.97 18.69
C VAL A 263 4.13 17.87 17.49
N LYS A 264 4.79 19.02 17.40
CA LYS A 264 4.47 20.02 16.37
C LYS A 264 4.44 19.44 14.95
N ASP A 265 5.43 18.60 14.60
CA ASP A 265 5.63 18.09 13.23
C ASP A 265 5.58 16.55 13.19
N GLY A 266 4.64 15.92 13.92
CA GLY A 266 4.50 14.48 13.94
C GLY A 266 4.19 13.88 15.31
N MET A 267 4.84 12.77 15.63
CA MET A 267 4.71 12.06 16.90
C MET A 267 6.08 11.69 17.48
N ARG A 268 6.17 11.67 18.82
CA ARG A 268 7.23 10.97 19.57
C ARG A 268 6.66 9.65 20.08
N LEU A 269 7.31 8.57 19.75
CA LEU A 269 6.87 7.21 20.02
C LEU A 269 7.85 6.52 20.96
N THR A 270 7.33 5.71 21.89
CA THR A 270 8.15 4.77 22.69
C THR A 270 7.62 3.36 22.46
N VAL A 271 8.53 2.46 22.06
CA VAL A 271 8.25 1.04 21.83
C VAL A 271 9.14 0.20 22.72
N ASP A 272 8.52 -0.67 23.50
CA ASP A 272 9.21 -1.74 24.24
C ASP A 272 9.37 -2.95 23.33
N TYR A 273 10.53 -3.61 23.37
CA TYR A 273 10.83 -4.76 22.52
C TYR A 273 11.77 -5.77 23.25
N PRO A 274 11.77 -7.07 22.88
CA PRO A 274 12.64 -8.07 23.50
C PRO A 274 14.11 -7.77 23.21
N TYR A 275 14.96 -7.96 24.23
CA TYR A 275 16.40 -7.72 24.13
C TYR A 275 17.13 -8.83 23.40
N ASP A 276 16.69 -10.05 23.60
CA ASP A 276 17.28 -11.27 23.09
C ASP A 276 16.22 -12.26 22.58
N LYS A 277 16.68 -13.38 22.03
CA LYS A 277 15.79 -14.43 21.50
C LYS A 277 14.95 -15.12 22.58
N ASP A 278 15.35 -15.01 23.85
CA ASP A 278 14.67 -15.67 24.98
C ASP A 278 13.54 -14.79 25.56
N GLU A 279 13.35 -13.57 25.04
CA GLU A 279 12.28 -12.61 25.42
C GLU A 279 12.20 -12.31 26.94
N THR A 280 13.25 -12.63 27.68
CA THR A 280 13.29 -12.49 29.15
C THR A 280 13.61 -11.08 29.61
N GLN A 281 14.23 -10.27 28.73
CA GLN A 281 14.57 -8.89 29.00
C GLN A 281 13.95 -7.96 27.96
N THR A 282 13.36 -6.89 28.43
CA THR A 282 12.73 -5.85 27.59
C THR A 282 13.63 -4.63 27.53
N ARG A 283 13.75 -4.03 26.34
CA ARG A 283 14.34 -2.71 26.08
C ARG A 283 13.30 -1.76 25.57
N SER A 284 13.52 -0.49 25.80
CA SER A 284 12.70 0.57 25.24
C SER A 284 13.49 1.41 24.26
N ILE A 285 12.82 1.86 23.20
CA ILE A 285 13.34 2.84 22.27
C ILE A 285 12.34 3.97 22.07
N THR A 286 12.83 5.21 22.12
CA THR A 286 12.06 6.41 21.80
C THR A 286 12.58 7.03 20.51
N PHE A 287 11.68 7.34 19.57
CA PHE A 287 12.01 7.92 18.28
C PHE A 287 10.88 8.84 17.78
N SER A 288 11.19 9.65 16.78
CA SER A 288 10.22 10.54 16.13
C SER A 288 9.68 9.93 14.84
N LEU A 289 8.43 10.27 14.50
CA LEU A 289 7.75 9.92 13.27
C LEU A 289 7.03 11.16 12.74
N ALA A 290 7.29 11.58 11.49
CA ALA A 290 6.67 12.77 10.89
C ALA A 290 5.24 12.51 10.38
N MET A 291 4.45 11.74 11.13
CA MET A 291 3.05 11.43 10.90
C MET A 291 2.25 11.70 12.17
N THR A 292 0.97 12.04 12.05
CA THR A 292 0.16 12.46 13.20
C THR A 292 -0.89 11.46 13.65
N ALA A 293 -1.38 10.58 12.78
CA ALA A 293 -2.43 9.63 13.11
C ALA A 293 -1.86 8.39 13.83
N ARG A 294 -2.53 7.97 14.91
CA ARG A 294 -2.11 6.88 15.80
C ARG A 294 -1.82 5.55 15.10
N HIS A 295 -2.53 5.22 14.04
CA HIS A 295 -2.29 3.97 13.30
C HIS A 295 -0.87 3.88 12.71
N TRP A 296 -0.23 5.02 12.40
CA TRP A 296 1.15 5.05 11.94
C TRP A 296 2.14 4.59 13.01
N ALA A 297 1.86 4.89 14.29
CA ALA A 297 2.68 4.41 15.39
C ALA A 297 2.63 2.88 15.53
N VAL A 298 1.45 2.29 15.35
CA VAL A 298 1.27 0.83 15.36
C VAL A 298 1.96 0.18 14.15
N ASN A 299 1.86 0.80 12.97
CA ASN A 299 2.56 0.34 11.76
C ASN A 299 4.09 0.39 11.94
N ALA A 300 4.61 1.42 12.63
CA ALA A 300 6.04 1.51 12.96
C ALA A 300 6.49 0.38 13.88
N ALA A 301 5.69 0.01 14.89
CA ALA A 301 5.97 -1.13 15.75
C ALA A 301 6.00 -2.45 14.96
N CYS A 302 5.08 -2.65 14.01
CA CYS A 302 5.09 -3.78 13.08
C CYS A 302 6.39 -3.84 12.26
N ALA A 303 6.78 -2.72 11.63
CA ALA A 303 7.99 -2.66 10.81
C ALA A 303 9.27 -2.90 11.64
N LEU A 304 9.32 -2.40 12.90
CA LEU A 304 10.42 -2.69 13.83
C LEU A 304 10.48 -4.18 14.20
N ALA A 305 9.33 -4.82 14.42
CA ALA A 305 9.25 -6.27 14.68
C ALA A 305 9.77 -7.07 13.48
N MET A 306 9.46 -6.64 12.24
CA MET A 306 9.98 -7.28 11.03
C MET A 306 11.50 -7.12 10.90
N CYS A 307 12.06 -5.95 11.24
CA CYS A 307 13.52 -5.74 11.27
C CYS A 307 14.20 -6.64 12.31
N ALA A 308 13.64 -6.73 13.52
CA ALA A 308 14.16 -7.60 14.57
C ALA A 308 14.12 -9.08 14.19
N ALA A 309 13.04 -9.53 13.52
CA ALA A 309 12.92 -10.89 13.00
C ALA A 309 14.02 -11.25 12.00
N ALA A 310 14.55 -10.25 11.27
CA ALA A 310 15.70 -10.40 10.39
C ALA A 310 17.06 -10.34 11.13
N GLY A 311 17.06 -10.19 12.46
CA GLY A 311 18.28 -10.05 13.26
C GLY A 311 18.94 -8.67 13.16
N LEU A 312 18.21 -7.64 12.71
CA LEU A 312 18.73 -6.30 12.52
C LEU A 312 18.56 -5.45 13.80
N ASP A 313 19.46 -4.48 13.99
CA ASP A 313 19.40 -3.60 15.15
C ASP A 313 18.19 -2.64 15.09
N VAL A 314 17.26 -2.82 16.03
CA VAL A 314 16.02 -2.06 16.16
C VAL A 314 16.27 -0.56 16.33
N ARG A 315 17.36 -0.18 17.03
CA ARG A 315 17.71 1.23 17.25
C ARG A 315 18.10 1.92 15.96
N THR A 316 18.97 1.29 15.18
CA THR A 316 19.38 1.78 13.86
C THR A 316 18.18 1.87 12.92
N ALA A 317 17.31 0.85 12.89
CA ALA A 317 16.07 0.87 12.10
C ALA A 317 15.18 2.07 12.45
N ALA A 318 14.93 2.31 13.74
CA ALA A 318 14.04 3.38 14.20
C ALA A 318 14.54 4.79 13.83
N THR A 319 15.86 5.01 13.76
CA THR A 319 16.40 6.34 13.34
C THR A 319 15.98 6.73 11.93
N ARG A 320 15.61 5.77 11.09
CA ARG A 320 15.20 6.02 9.70
C ARG A 320 13.77 6.54 9.56
N LEU A 321 13.01 6.63 10.66
CA LEU A 321 11.62 7.08 10.63
C LEU A 321 11.42 8.55 11.00
N SER A 322 12.46 9.25 11.44
CA SER A 322 12.33 10.63 11.97
C SER A 322 11.71 11.62 10.97
N ASP A 323 11.94 11.42 9.70
CA ASP A 323 11.44 12.23 8.58
C ASP A 323 10.51 11.42 7.64
N PHE A 324 9.96 10.30 8.12
CA PHE A 324 8.98 9.53 7.39
C PHE A 324 7.61 10.22 7.46
N GLY A 325 7.12 10.76 6.35
CA GLY A 325 5.88 11.53 6.34
C GLY A 325 5.31 11.89 4.98
N ASP A 326 6.04 11.62 3.90
CA ASP A 326 5.67 12.09 2.55
C ASP A 326 4.90 11.06 1.72
N LEU A 327 3.83 10.49 2.29
CA LEU A 327 2.96 9.58 1.53
C LEU A 327 1.73 10.34 1.00
N PRO A 328 1.64 10.63 -0.31
CA PRO A 328 0.49 11.32 -0.90
C PRO A 328 -0.82 10.59 -0.60
N GLY A 329 -1.84 11.35 -0.18
CA GLY A 329 -3.16 10.82 0.12
C GLY A 329 -3.26 9.91 1.35
N ARG A 330 -2.25 9.91 2.25
CA ARG A 330 -2.21 9.02 3.42
C ARG A 330 -1.96 9.77 4.73
N GLY A 331 -2.70 10.86 4.94
CA GLY A 331 -2.62 11.67 6.16
C GLY A 331 -1.51 12.73 6.12
N LYS A 332 -0.98 13.06 4.94
CA LYS A 332 -0.09 14.21 4.76
C LYS A 332 -0.85 15.49 5.05
N THR A 333 -0.21 16.41 5.78
CA THR A 333 -0.80 17.72 6.06
C THR A 333 -0.22 18.80 5.16
N PHE A 334 -1.08 19.73 4.73
CA PHE A 334 -0.69 20.91 3.95
C PHE A 334 -1.30 22.16 4.59
N ASP A 335 -0.55 23.26 4.57
CA ASP A 335 -1.08 24.56 4.96
C ASP A 335 -1.62 25.26 3.71
N LEU A 336 -2.92 25.52 3.70
CA LEU A 336 -3.65 26.20 2.62
C LEU A 336 -4.04 27.60 3.05
N THR A 337 -4.28 28.51 2.06
CA THR A 337 -4.94 29.79 2.28
C THR A 337 -6.14 29.90 1.36
N ILE A 338 -7.35 29.84 1.90
CA ILE A 338 -8.61 29.91 1.16
C ILE A 338 -9.39 31.16 1.58
N GLY A 339 -9.68 32.07 0.64
CA GLY A 339 -10.36 33.32 0.96
C GLY A 339 -9.64 34.20 2.00
N GLY A 340 -8.31 34.07 2.14
CA GLY A 340 -7.51 34.76 3.14
C GLY A 340 -7.44 34.04 4.50
N ASN A 341 -8.17 32.92 4.70
CA ASN A 341 -8.17 32.15 5.93
C ASN A 341 -7.14 31.02 5.86
N PRO A 342 -6.29 30.85 6.87
CA PRO A 342 -5.37 29.72 6.97
C PRO A 342 -6.14 28.45 7.31
N ILE A 343 -5.97 27.40 6.54
CA ILE A 343 -6.62 26.08 6.75
C ILE A 343 -5.57 24.99 6.66
N LYS A 344 -5.59 24.09 7.65
CA LYS A 344 -4.76 22.88 7.61
C LYS A 344 -5.51 21.76 6.90
N LEU A 345 -5.04 21.33 5.71
CA LEU A 345 -5.57 20.17 5.00
C LEU A 345 -4.92 18.88 5.53
N LEU A 346 -5.74 17.90 5.87
CA LEU A 346 -5.36 16.50 6.04
C LEU A 346 -5.72 15.75 4.77
N ASP A 347 -4.72 15.44 3.95
CA ASP A 347 -4.90 14.64 2.74
C ASP A 347 -4.85 13.14 3.07
N ASP A 348 -5.99 12.50 3.22
CA ASP A 348 -6.14 11.05 3.39
C ASP A 348 -6.98 10.44 2.25
N SER A 349 -6.78 10.97 1.05
CA SER A 349 -7.61 10.76 -0.13
C SER A 349 -7.27 9.53 -0.98
N TYR A 350 -6.25 8.74 -0.57
CA TYR A 350 -5.79 7.60 -1.36
C TYR A 350 -6.82 6.46 -1.44
N ASN A 351 -7.40 6.07 -0.32
CA ASN A 351 -8.45 5.05 -0.25
C ASN A 351 -9.30 5.19 1.01
N ALA A 352 -10.48 4.54 1.03
CA ALA A 352 -11.40 4.58 2.15
C ALA A 352 -12.10 3.23 2.35
N GLY A 353 -12.32 2.91 3.61
CA GLY A 353 -13.20 1.88 4.13
C GLY A 353 -13.64 2.29 5.53
N PRO A 354 -14.66 1.64 6.13
CA PRO A 354 -15.27 2.10 7.39
C PRO A 354 -14.26 2.30 8.52
N THR A 355 -13.39 1.32 8.75
CA THR A 355 -12.34 1.41 9.79
C THR A 355 -11.37 2.58 9.53
N SER A 356 -10.96 2.81 8.28
CA SER A 356 -10.03 3.89 7.95
C SER A 356 -10.69 5.27 7.95
N MET A 357 -12.00 5.36 7.63
CA MET A 357 -12.79 6.58 7.76
C MET A 357 -12.87 7.00 9.22
N LYS A 358 -13.24 6.05 10.11
CA LYS A 358 -13.28 6.32 11.55
C LYS A 358 -11.94 6.82 12.07
N ALA A 359 -10.85 6.14 11.72
CA ALA A 359 -9.50 6.54 12.15
C ALA A 359 -9.11 7.94 11.66
N ALA A 360 -9.53 8.34 10.46
CA ALA A 360 -9.27 9.67 9.93
C ALA A 360 -10.08 10.76 10.64
N LEU A 361 -11.35 10.49 10.95
CA LEU A 361 -12.21 11.38 11.73
C LEU A 361 -11.69 11.54 13.17
N ASP A 362 -11.32 10.43 13.83
CA ASP A 362 -10.70 10.47 15.16
C ASP A 362 -9.41 11.29 15.16
N ASN A 363 -8.56 11.15 14.14
CA ASN A 363 -7.34 11.95 13.98
C ASN A 363 -7.67 13.44 13.77
N LEU A 364 -8.68 13.77 12.96
CA LEU A 364 -9.11 15.15 12.73
C LEU A 364 -9.62 15.79 14.02
N ALA A 365 -10.32 15.05 14.87
CA ALA A 365 -10.84 15.54 16.15
C ALA A 365 -9.74 15.93 17.15
N GLU A 366 -8.51 15.45 16.96
CA GLU A 366 -7.37 15.84 17.82
C GLU A 366 -6.79 17.22 17.47
N PHE A 367 -7.19 17.81 16.32
CA PHE A 367 -6.78 19.17 15.97
C PHE A 367 -7.72 20.20 16.62
N SER A 368 -7.14 21.26 17.15
CA SER A 368 -7.93 22.37 17.72
C SER A 368 -8.57 23.20 16.60
N GLY A 369 -9.75 23.75 16.85
CA GLY A 369 -10.47 24.61 15.93
C GLY A 369 -11.67 23.93 15.27
N GLN A 370 -12.20 24.54 14.22
CA GLN A 370 -13.38 24.03 13.51
C GLN A 370 -12.97 23.09 12.38
N ASN A 371 -13.58 21.90 12.38
CA ASN A 371 -13.28 20.83 11.44
C ASN A 371 -14.34 20.72 10.36
N GLY A 372 -13.89 20.74 9.10
CA GLY A 372 -14.70 20.44 7.92
C GLY A 372 -14.21 19.19 7.22
N VAL A 373 -15.09 18.51 6.47
CA VAL A 373 -14.74 17.31 5.73
C VAL A 373 -15.25 17.33 4.29
N ILE A 374 -14.46 16.78 3.39
CA ILE A 374 -14.86 16.43 2.02
C ILE A 374 -14.72 14.93 1.88
N LEU A 375 -15.84 14.23 1.82
CA LEU A 375 -15.87 12.77 1.82
C LEU A 375 -16.49 12.26 0.51
N SER A 376 -15.86 11.24 -0.09
CA SER A 376 -16.45 10.55 -1.22
C SER A 376 -16.72 9.08 -0.90
N ASP A 377 -17.56 8.44 -1.71
CA ASP A 377 -18.06 7.08 -1.46
C ASP A 377 -16.95 6.08 -1.13
N MET A 378 -17.23 5.22 -0.16
CA MET A 378 -16.48 4.00 0.10
C MET A 378 -16.94 2.90 -0.85
N LEU A 379 -16.03 2.41 -1.69
CA LEU A 379 -16.31 1.36 -2.68
C LEU A 379 -16.02 -0.04 -2.12
N GLU A 380 -16.44 -1.07 -2.86
CA GLU A 380 -16.19 -2.49 -2.56
C GLU A 380 -16.77 -2.99 -1.23
N LEU A 381 -17.81 -2.35 -0.75
CA LEU A 381 -18.53 -2.74 0.49
C LEU A 381 -19.72 -3.66 0.23
N GLY A 382 -20.17 -3.86 -1.02
CA GLY A 382 -21.31 -4.72 -1.35
C GLY A 382 -22.55 -4.37 -0.54
N ASN A 383 -23.17 -5.36 0.07
CA ASN A 383 -24.38 -5.21 0.88
C ASN A 383 -24.17 -4.40 2.17
N PHE A 384 -22.94 -4.23 2.61
CA PHE A 384 -22.58 -3.44 3.81
C PHE A 384 -22.51 -1.93 3.52
N SER A 385 -22.55 -1.50 2.24
CA SER A 385 -22.29 -0.13 1.82
C SER A 385 -23.21 0.87 2.52
N THR A 386 -24.50 0.72 2.42
CA THR A 386 -25.47 1.66 3.01
C THR A 386 -25.27 1.83 4.51
N GLN A 387 -25.16 0.72 5.26
CA GLN A 387 -25.00 0.80 6.71
C GLN A 387 -23.65 1.45 7.09
N ALA A 388 -22.58 1.15 6.38
CA ALA A 388 -21.26 1.73 6.62
C ALA A 388 -21.28 3.26 6.42
N HIS A 389 -21.91 3.75 5.36
CA HIS A 389 -22.05 5.18 5.13
C HIS A 389 -22.93 5.87 6.17
N LEU A 390 -24.09 5.27 6.53
CA LEU A 390 -24.97 5.81 7.58
C LEU A 390 -24.24 5.92 8.94
N THR A 391 -23.38 4.98 9.27
CA THR A 391 -22.58 5.02 10.52
C THR A 391 -21.67 6.24 10.59
N LEU A 392 -21.20 6.77 9.46
CA LEU A 392 -20.35 7.96 9.43
C LEU A 392 -21.06 9.21 9.96
N ALA A 393 -22.38 9.34 9.79
CA ALA A 393 -23.14 10.47 10.31
C ALA A 393 -23.01 10.57 11.84
N THR A 394 -23.13 9.42 12.53
CA THR A 394 -22.94 9.36 13.98
C THR A 394 -21.49 9.71 14.36
N GLN A 395 -20.53 9.13 13.68
CA GLN A 395 -19.09 9.40 13.94
C GLN A 395 -18.73 10.88 13.72
N MET A 396 -19.20 11.51 12.62
CA MET A 396 -18.98 12.93 12.38
C MET A 396 -19.60 13.82 13.47
N THR A 397 -20.78 13.43 13.99
CA THR A 397 -21.43 14.14 15.08
C THR A 397 -20.62 14.04 16.38
N GLU A 398 -20.17 12.84 16.72
CA GLU A 398 -19.37 12.57 17.93
C GLU A 398 -18.05 13.34 17.95
N VAL A 399 -17.40 13.49 16.79
CA VAL A 399 -16.11 14.22 16.68
C VAL A 399 -16.29 15.71 16.37
N GLY A 400 -17.52 16.22 16.30
CA GLY A 400 -17.82 17.64 16.19
C GLY A 400 -17.49 18.25 14.81
N ILE A 401 -17.84 17.56 13.72
CA ILE A 401 -17.67 18.10 12.36
C ILE A 401 -18.68 19.23 12.13
N SER A 402 -18.20 20.37 11.63
CA SER A 402 -19.01 21.58 11.42
C SER A 402 -19.77 21.56 10.10
N TRP A 403 -19.19 20.95 9.08
CA TRP A 403 -19.80 20.85 7.74
C TRP A 403 -19.21 19.70 6.94
N VAL A 404 -19.96 19.22 5.93
CA VAL A 404 -19.55 18.16 5.02
C VAL A 404 -19.85 18.53 3.56
N ILE A 405 -18.88 18.27 2.67
CA ILE A 405 -19.11 18.10 1.25
C ILE A 405 -19.15 16.59 0.98
N ALA A 406 -20.33 16.08 0.63
CA ALA A 406 -20.60 14.67 0.37
C ALA A 406 -20.56 14.41 -1.15
N ILE A 407 -19.71 13.48 -1.58
CA ILE A 407 -19.49 13.17 -2.99
C ILE A 407 -19.84 11.73 -3.28
N GLY A 408 -20.81 11.51 -4.14
CA GLY A 408 -21.31 10.17 -4.50
C GLY A 408 -22.68 9.86 -3.88
N PRO A 409 -23.38 8.87 -4.44
CA PRO A 409 -24.76 8.55 -4.04
C PRO A 409 -24.88 8.06 -2.60
N GLN A 410 -23.93 7.27 -2.10
CA GLN A 410 -23.98 6.72 -0.74
C GLN A 410 -23.65 7.81 0.30
N MET A 411 -22.66 8.66 0.04
CA MET A 411 -22.37 9.81 0.90
C MET A 411 -23.52 10.80 0.92
N THR A 412 -24.19 11.05 -0.23
CA THR A 412 -25.38 11.90 -0.29
C THR A 412 -26.51 11.31 0.57
N ALA A 413 -26.79 10.00 0.47
CA ALA A 413 -27.83 9.37 1.27
C ALA A 413 -27.54 9.43 2.80
N MET A 414 -26.26 9.43 3.19
CA MET A 414 -25.86 9.58 4.60
C MET A 414 -26.23 10.98 5.14
N THR A 415 -26.27 12.03 4.30
CA THR A 415 -26.58 13.38 4.77
C THR A 415 -28.02 13.55 5.26
N ASP A 416 -28.95 12.67 4.87
CA ASP A 416 -30.36 12.70 5.30
C ASP A 416 -30.53 12.46 6.81
N ILE A 417 -29.54 11.87 7.47
CA ILE A 417 -29.57 11.56 8.91
C ILE A 417 -28.61 12.42 9.73
N LEU A 418 -27.97 13.42 9.14
CA LEU A 418 -27.13 14.36 9.87
C LEU A 418 -27.96 15.26 10.78
N PRO A 419 -27.41 15.73 11.92
CA PRO A 419 -28.14 16.61 12.81
C PRO A 419 -28.47 17.95 12.18
N ASP A 420 -29.62 18.51 12.58
CA ASP A 420 -30.01 19.87 12.21
C ASP A 420 -28.89 20.86 12.58
N GLY A 421 -28.46 21.67 11.60
CA GLY A 421 -27.40 22.67 11.79
C GLY A 421 -26.02 22.27 11.24
N MET A 422 -25.76 21.01 10.94
CA MET A 422 -24.58 20.63 10.14
C MET A 422 -24.79 21.01 8.69
N LYS A 423 -23.93 21.88 8.15
CA LYS A 423 -24.04 22.33 6.76
C LYS A 423 -23.60 21.21 5.82
N CYS A 424 -24.44 20.87 4.83
CA CYS A 424 -24.15 19.84 3.84
C CYS A 424 -24.19 20.40 2.42
N ILE A 425 -23.24 19.97 1.59
CA ILE A 425 -23.26 20.20 0.14
C ILE A 425 -23.04 18.82 -0.51
N CYS A 426 -23.89 18.46 -1.49
CA CYS A 426 -23.86 17.13 -2.09
C CYS A 426 -23.55 17.21 -3.59
N TYR A 427 -22.68 16.31 -4.06
CA TYR A 427 -22.33 16.16 -5.45
C TYR A 427 -22.41 14.70 -5.92
N PRO A 428 -22.85 14.45 -7.17
CA PRO A 428 -22.99 13.08 -7.67
C PRO A 428 -21.65 12.37 -7.89
N ASN A 429 -20.57 13.11 -8.12
CA ASN A 429 -19.21 12.60 -8.31
C ASN A 429 -18.16 13.71 -8.17
N SER A 430 -16.88 13.33 -8.10
CA SER A 430 -15.76 14.25 -7.91
C SER A 430 -15.56 15.24 -9.08
N THR A 431 -15.90 14.85 -10.31
CA THR A 431 -15.78 15.73 -11.48
C THR A 431 -16.74 16.92 -11.37
N VAL A 432 -17.99 16.66 -10.97
CA VAL A 432 -18.99 17.72 -10.74
C VAL A 432 -18.59 18.56 -9.52
N ALA A 433 -18.17 17.91 -8.42
CA ALA A 433 -17.71 18.62 -7.23
C ALA A 433 -16.59 19.63 -7.54
N LEU A 434 -15.58 19.23 -8.32
CA LEU A 434 -14.47 20.10 -8.73
C LEU A 434 -14.94 21.37 -9.46
N SER A 435 -16.05 21.31 -10.18
CA SER A 435 -16.56 22.47 -10.93
C SER A 435 -17.11 23.57 -10.02
N TYR A 436 -17.48 23.24 -8.76
CA TYR A 436 -18.08 24.18 -7.81
C TYR A 436 -17.25 24.34 -6.53
N LEU A 437 -16.20 23.53 -6.35
CA LEU A 437 -15.44 23.41 -5.11
C LEU A 437 -14.89 24.75 -4.60
N ASP A 438 -14.31 25.56 -5.48
CA ASP A 438 -13.71 26.85 -5.12
C ASP A 438 -14.76 27.83 -4.60
N GLN A 439 -15.97 27.83 -5.18
CA GLN A 439 -17.09 28.67 -4.75
C GLN A 439 -17.60 28.22 -3.37
N ASP A 440 -17.75 26.90 -3.16
CA ASP A 440 -18.22 26.35 -1.90
C ASP A 440 -17.23 26.61 -0.76
N LEU A 441 -15.95 26.40 -1.04
CA LEU A 441 -14.89 26.64 -0.05
C LEU A 441 -14.77 28.12 0.32
N ALA A 442 -14.99 29.05 -0.61
CA ALA A 442 -15.05 30.46 -0.28
C ALA A 442 -16.15 30.80 0.74
N LEU A 443 -17.27 30.05 0.74
CA LEU A 443 -18.37 30.19 1.70
C LEU A 443 -18.13 29.49 3.04
N LEU A 444 -17.24 28.51 3.07
CA LEU A 444 -16.98 27.63 4.23
C LEU A 444 -15.69 28.00 4.95
N ALA A 445 -14.76 28.69 4.29
CA ALA A 445 -13.41 28.96 4.78
C ALA A 445 -13.37 29.73 6.13
N GLU A 446 -14.28 30.70 6.33
CA GLU A 446 -14.36 31.46 7.59
C GLU A 446 -14.71 30.62 8.81
N ARG A 447 -15.19 29.39 8.59
CA ARG A 447 -15.60 28.43 9.63
C ARG A 447 -14.80 27.14 9.58
N THR A 448 -13.54 27.23 9.14
CA THR A 448 -12.71 26.06 8.93
C THR A 448 -11.29 26.34 9.34
N ASP A 449 -10.80 25.65 10.36
CA ASP A 449 -9.40 25.64 10.74
C ASP A 449 -8.71 24.40 10.15
N ASN A 450 -9.43 23.26 10.10
CA ASN A 450 -8.89 22.00 9.59
C ASN A 450 -9.88 21.37 8.60
N LEU A 451 -9.34 20.77 7.55
CA LEU A 451 -10.06 20.15 6.47
C LEU A 451 -9.53 18.73 6.21
N LEU A 452 -10.38 17.72 6.28
CA LEU A 452 -10.04 16.37 5.86
C LEU A 452 -10.60 16.08 4.47
N VAL A 453 -9.80 15.52 3.58
CA VAL A 453 -10.26 14.93 2.32
C VAL A 453 -10.04 13.44 2.34
N LYS A 454 -11.14 12.64 2.17
CA LYS A 454 -11.05 11.18 2.18
C LYS A 454 -12.12 10.53 1.31
N GLY A 455 -11.77 9.39 0.69
CA GLY A 455 -12.67 8.57 -0.12
C GLY A 455 -11.93 7.42 -0.79
N SER A 456 -12.66 6.50 -1.40
CA SER A 456 -12.04 5.43 -2.19
C SER A 456 -11.34 5.99 -3.42
N HIS A 457 -10.25 5.35 -3.85
CA HIS A 457 -9.50 5.79 -5.02
C HIS A 457 -10.39 5.95 -6.26
N GLY A 458 -11.23 4.94 -6.53
CA GLY A 458 -12.17 4.95 -7.66
C GLY A 458 -13.28 6.02 -7.57
N SER A 459 -13.52 6.62 -6.39
CA SER A 459 -14.49 7.72 -6.20
C SER A 459 -13.88 9.10 -6.45
N GLY A 460 -12.57 9.19 -6.66
CA GLY A 460 -11.86 10.39 -7.09
C GLY A 460 -11.57 11.42 -6.00
N ALA A 461 -11.58 11.06 -4.71
CA ALA A 461 -11.20 11.96 -3.61
C ALA A 461 -9.81 12.58 -3.81
N TYR A 462 -8.86 11.81 -4.35
CA TYR A 462 -7.51 12.29 -4.61
C TYR A 462 -7.47 13.47 -5.60
N LEU A 463 -8.40 13.56 -6.55
CA LEU A 463 -8.50 14.69 -7.48
C LEU A 463 -8.88 15.98 -6.75
N ILE A 464 -9.75 15.88 -5.74
CA ILE A 464 -10.11 17.00 -4.86
C ILE A 464 -8.88 17.47 -4.09
N SER A 465 -8.16 16.54 -3.44
CA SER A 465 -6.95 16.88 -2.68
C SER A 465 -5.87 17.53 -3.57
N GLN A 466 -5.60 16.96 -4.74
CA GLN A 466 -4.66 17.53 -5.70
C GLN A 466 -5.03 18.94 -6.15
N HIS A 467 -6.31 19.19 -6.40
CA HIS A 467 -6.81 20.52 -6.75
C HIS A 467 -6.56 21.52 -5.62
N LEU A 468 -6.90 21.15 -4.37
CA LEU A 468 -6.71 22.00 -3.19
C LEU A 468 -5.25 22.36 -2.98
N VAL A 469 -4.36 21.38 -3.00
CA VAL A 469 -2.92 21.60 -2.83
C VAL A 469 -2.38 22.48 -3.96
N LYS A 470 -2.73 22.20 -5.21
CA LYS A 470 -2.27 22.97 -6.36
C LYS A 470 -2.74 24.43 -6.33
N THR A 471 -3.97 24.67 -5.89
CA THR A 471 -4.62 26.00 -5.96
C THR A 471 -4.30 26.86 -4.74
N TYR A 472 -4.24 26.27 -3.55
CA TYR A 472 -4.28 27.02 -2.29
C TYR A 472 -3.07 26.81 -1.37
N SER A 473 -2.11 25.91 -1.72
CA SER A 473 -0.92 25.70 -0.87
C SER A 473 -0.07 26.97 -0.79
N THR A 474 0.36 27.29 0.43
CA THR A 474 1.24 28.43 0.72
C THR A 474 2.71 28.20 0.36
N VAL A 475 3.11 26.94 0.20
CA VAL A 475 4.47 26.56 -0.24
C VAL A 475 4.44 26.38 -1.76
N SER A 476 5.40 26.99 -2.49
CA SER A 476 5.51 26.86 -3.93
C SER A 476 5.50 25.38 -4.35
N ALA A 477 4.37 24.92 -4.87
CA ALA A 477 4.10 23.53 -5.28
C ALA A 477 4.99 23.04 -6.46
N ALA A 478 5.92 23.86 -6.95
CA ALA A 478 6.77 23.54 -8.10
C ALA A 478 7.82 22.44 -7.83
N ALA A 479 8.13 22.10 -6.57
CA ALA A 479 9.19 21.15 -6.23
C ALA A 479 8.69 19.73 -5.94
N GLU A 480 7.40 19.52 -5.65
CA GLU A 480 6.91 18.25 -5.08
C GLU A 480 6.15 17.33 -6.06
N MET A 481 5.79 17.77 -7.27
CA MET A 481 4.98 16.99 -8.22
C MET A 481 5.79 16.07 -9.17
N HIS A 482 7.12 16.05 -9.10
CA HIS A 482 7.93 15.23 -10.01
C HIS A 482 8.14 13.77 -9.58
N HIS A 483 7.56 13.30 -8.48
CA HIS A 483 7.72 11.92 -8.00
C HIS A 483 6.45 11.05 -8.03
N ALA A 484 5.36 11.51 -8.64
CA ALA A 484 4.07 10.81 -8.69
C ALA A 484 3.55 10.61 -10.13
N SER A 485 4.43 10.24 -11.05
CA SER A 485 4.02 9.80 -12.40
C SER A 485 4.60 8.43 -12.72
#